data_4ba78f5fd11f61803f3e0f7a77af51b5
#
_entry.id   4ba78f5fd11f61803f3e0f7a77af51b5
#
_cell.length_a   1.000
_cell.length_b   1.000
_cell.length_c   1.000
_cell.angle_alpha   90.00
_cell.angle_beta   90.00
_cell.angle_gamma   90.00
#
_symmetry.space_group_name_H-M   'P 1'
#
loop_
_entity.id
_entity.type
_entity.pdbx_description
1 polymer ?
#
loop_
_entity_poly.entity_id
_entity_poly.type
_entity_poly.pdbx_seq_one_letter_code
_entity_poly.pdbx_strand_id
1 'polypeptide(L)'
;MMGYYNTIFQLGEEAFLSRLKDSGGEGYIIPDLPVEEATKLHTLSRDLDLDPIILMTQTSSDDRLKKLGESSSGMVYAVARKGVTGSKTKMDESIDSLISRCRANTSVPLGVGFGISSKSDLDFLKGKADVAIIGTAALQAWETSHANGYKNFFESLQICLLYTSDAADDSLR
;
A
#
# COMPACT_ATOMS: atom_id res chain seq x y z
N MET A 1 -7.78 -0.42 6.24
CA MET A 1 -7.34 0.01 7.60
C MET A 1 -5.90 -0.39 7.84
N MET A 2 -5.12 0.36 8.64
CA MET A 2 -3.76 -0.04 9.08
C MET A 2 -3.66 0.08 10.61
N GLY A 3 -3.12 -0.95 11.27
CA GLY A 3 -2.97 -0.97 12.73
C GLY A 3 -2.03 -2.08 13.20
N TYR A 4 -1.65 -2.04 14.48
CA TYR A 4 -0.79 -3.07 15.09
C TYR A 4 -1.61 -4.23 15.65
N TYR A 5 -1.04 -5.43 15.59
CA TYR A 5 -1.72 -6.66 16.01
C TYR A 5 -2.14 -6.66 17.48
N ASN A 6 -1.40 -6.02 18.36
CA ASN A 6 -1.77 -5.92 19.77
C ASN A 6 -3.19 -5.35 19.97
N THR A 7 -3.58 -4.32 19.22
CA THR A 7 -4.93 -3.76 19.28
C THR A 7 -5.98 -4.75 18.80
N ILE A 8 -5.68 -5.49 17.75
CA ILE A 8 -6.56 -6.52 17.19
C ILE A 8 -6.71 -7.70 18.16
N PHE A 9 -5.59 -8.12 18.75
CA PHE A 9 -5.57 -9.19 19.75
C PHE A 9 -6.44 -8.84 20.96
N GLN A 10 -6.35 -7.62 21.49
CA GLN A 10 -7.18 -7.16 22.60
C GLN A 10 -8.67 -7.11 22.26
N LEU A 11 -9.03 -6.76 21.05
CA LEU A 11 -10.42 -6.73 20.58
C LEU A 11 -10.95 -8.13 20.26
N GLY A 12 -10.09 -9.04 19.85
CA GLY A 12 -10.38 -10.31 19.21
C GLY A 12 -10.51 -10.18 17.68
N GLU A 13 -9.90 -11.14 16.96
CA GLU A 13 -9.80 -11.11 15.49
C GLU A 13 -11.16 -11.06 14.81
N GLU A 14 -12.13 -11.88 15.26
CA GLU A 14 -13.49 -11.91 14.70
C GLU A 14 -14.21 -10.59 14.90
N ALA A 15 -14.14 -10.01 16.10
CA ALA A 15 -14.77 -8.73 16.40
C ALA A 15 -14.12 -7.58 15.62
N PHE A 16 -12.80 -7.63 15.42
CA PHE A 16 -12.07 -6.69 14.59
C PHE A 16 -12.55 -6.72 13.13
N LEU A 17 -12.56 -7.91 12.52
CA LEU A 17 -12.94 -8.08 11.11
C LEU A 17 -14.41 -7.70 10.88
N SER A 18 -15.33 -8.11 11.77
CA SER A 18 -16.73 -7.71 11.68
C SER A 18 -16.90 -6.19 11.72
N ARG A 19 -16.26 -5.50 12.69
CA ARG A 19 -16.32 -4.04 12.78
C ARG A 19 -15.71 -3.35 11.57
N LEU A 20 -14.60 -3.89 11.03
CA LEU A 20 -13.98 -3.37 9.82
C LEU A 20 -14.95 -3.45 8.63
N LYS A 21 -15.60 -4.60 8.44
CA LYS A 21 -16.60 -4.80 7.38
C LYS A 21 -17.82 -3.90 7.57
N ASP A 22 -18.37 -3.83 8.77
CA ASP A 22 -19.54 -2.99 9.10
C ASP A 22 -19.24 -1.49 8.89
N SER A 23 -17.98 -1.09 9.02
CA SER A 23 -17.52 0.28 8.74
C SER A 23 -17.27 0.57 7.26
N GLY A 24 -17.55 -0.38 6.36
CA GLY A 24 -17.28 -0.25 4.93
C GLY A 24 -15.82 -0.43 4.54
N GLY A 25 -15.01 -1.02 5.43
CA GLY A 25 -13.61 -1.37 5.09
C GLY A 25 -13.55 -2.57 4.16
N GLU A 26 -12.58 -2.56 3.24
CA GLU A 26 -12.38 -3.62 2.24
C GLU A 26 -11.11 -4.43 2.52
N GLY A 27 -10.20 -3.93 3.36
CA GLY A 27 -8.95 -4.63 3.67
C GLY A 27 -8.17 -4.00 4.83
N TYR A 28 -7.08 -4.68 5.19
CA TYR A 28 -6.26 -4.27 6.33
C TYR A 28 -4.77 -4.52 6.11
N ILE A 29 -3.96 -3.73 6.83
CA ILE A 29 -2.50 -3.88 6.94
C ILE A 29 -2.14 -4.04 8.42
N ILE A 30 -1.45 -5.12 8.77
CA ILE A 30 -0.93 -5.38 10.12
C ILE A 30 0.58 -5.61 10.00
N PRO A 31 1.40 -4.55 10.17
CA PRO A 31 2.83 -4.62 9.86
C PRO A 31 3.64 -5.55 10.77
N ASP A 32 3.17 -5.80 11.96
CA ASP A 32 3.83 -6.56 13.03
C ASP A 32 3.31 -8.01 13.17
N LEU A 33 2.38 -8.45 12.29
CA LEU A 33 1.91 -9.84 12.29
C LEU A 33 2.61 -10.63 11.16
N PRO A 34 3.47 -11.61 11.51
CA PRO A 34 4.06 -12.50 10.52
C PRO A 34 2.99 -13.35 9.80
N VAL A 35 3.15 -13.57 8.50
CA VAL A 35 2.16 -14.34 7.71
C VAL A 35 2.02 -15.77 8.20
N GLU A 36 3.05 -16.33 8.83
CA GLU A 36 3.04 -17.65 9.44
C GLU A 36 2.07 -17.74 10.63
N GLU A 37 1.86 -16.64 11.33
CA GLU A 37 0.96 -16.54 12.50
C GLU A 37 -0.43 -16.00 12.11
N ALA A 38 -0.56 -15.46 10.90
CA ALA A 38 -1.79 -14.82 10.42
C ALA A 38 -2.84 -15.80 9.86
N THR A 39 -2.59 -17.10 9.84
CA THR A 39 -3.43 -18.10 9.14
C THR A 39 -4.89 -18.03 9.57
N LYS A 40 -5.17 -17.93 10.87
CA LYS A 40 -6.55 -17.83 11.38
C LYS A 40 -7.21 -16.53 10.91
N LEU A 41 -6.53 -15.39 11.09
CA LEU A 41 -7.03 -14.08 10.70
C LEU A 41 -7.31 -14.02 9.19
N HIS A 42 -6.40 -14.55 8.36
CA HIS A 42 -6.59 -14.58 6.90
C HIS A 42 -7.73 -15.51 6.46
N THR A 43 -8.00 -16.59 7.21
CA THR A 43 -9.15 -17.46 6.93
C THR A 43 -10.45 -16.73 7.23
N LEU A 44 -10.57 -16.12 8.41
CA LEU A 44 -11.74 -15.34 8.82
C LEU A 44 -11.97 -14.13 7.90
N SER A 45 -10.91 -13.46 7.44
CA SER A 45 -11.06 -12.30 6.55
C SER A 45 -11.60 -12.68 5.16
N ARG A 46 -11.22 -13.85 4.64
CA ARG A 46 -11.77 -14.35 3.36
C ARG A 46 -13.27 -14.60 3.42
N ASP A 47 -13.77 -15.12 4.54
CA ASP A 47 -15.20 -15.39 4.76
C ASP A 47 -16.03 -14.08 4.80
N LEU A 48 -15.35 -12.94 5.01
CA LEU A 48 -15.96 -11.60 5.06
C LEU A 48 -15.62 -10.73 3.84
N ASP A 49 -14.98 -11.27 2.80
CA ASP A 49 -14.47 -10.50 1.66
C ASP A 49 -13.62 -9.30 2.11
N LEU A 50 -12.66 -9.54 3.00
CA LEU A 50 -11.69 -8.55 3.46
C LEU A 50 -10.29 -8.95 3.03
N ASP A 51 -9.57 -8.01 2.41
CA ASP A 51 -8.26 -8.23 1.83
C ASP A 51 -7.12 -8.01 2.84
N PRO A 52 -6.31 -9.03 3.17
CA PRO A 52 -5.02 -8.83 3.83
C PRO A 52 -4.01 -8.24 2.84
N ILE A 53 -3.62 -6.99 3.07
CA ILE A 53 -2.59 -6.28 2.31
C ILE A 53 -1.26 -6.49 3.02
N ILE A 54 -0.34 -7.19 2.37
CA ILE A 54 0.92 -7.61 2.98
C ILE A 54 2.08 -6.69 2.56
N LEU A 55 2.97 -6.40 3.51
CA LEU A 55 4.16 -5.58 3.27
C LEU A 55 5.29 -6.43 2.69
N MET A 56 5.89 -5.97 1.60
CA MET A 56 7.11 -6.53 1.01
C MET A 56 8.26 -5.54 1.13
N THR A 57 9.45 -6.01 1.53
CA THR A 57 10.61 -5.14 1.78
C THR A 57 11.83 -5.55 0.98
N GLN A 58 12.77 -4.63 0.81
CA GLN A 58 14.06 -4.90 0.13
C GLN A 58 14.88 -6.00 0.80
N THR A 59 14.72 -6.17 2.12
CA THR A 59 15.48 -7.15 2.91
C THR A 59 14.90 -8.56 2.86
N SER A 60 13.70 -8.73 2.30
CA SER A 60 13.07 -10.04 2.14
C SER A 60 13.80 -10.85 1.06
N SER A 61 14.09 -12.13 1.33
CA SER A 61 14.54 -13.09 0.31
C SER A 61 13.43 -13.37 -0.71
N ASP A 62 13.76 -13.95 -1.86
CA ASP A 62 12.75 -14.26 -2.89
C ASP A 62 11.76 -15.33 -2.40
N ASP A 63 12.21 -16.32 -1.66
CA ASP A 63 11.34 -17.30 -1.01
C ASP A 63 10.36 -16.63 -0.02
N ARG A 64 10.84 -15.59 0.69
CA ARG A 64 9.99 -14.81 1.59
C ARG A 64 8.99 -13.98 0.81
N LEU A 65 9.41 -13.30 -0.26
CA LEU A 65 8.50 -12.53 -1.14
C LEU A 65 7.41 -13.42 -1.74
N LYS A 66 7.75 -14.64 -2.14
CA LYS A 66 6.78 -15.61 -2.64
C LYS A 66 5.70 -15.92 -1.60
N LYS A 67 6.09 -16.28 -0.37
CA LYS A 67 5.14 -16.54 0.72
C LYS A 67 4.25 -15.33 1.02
N LEU A 68 4.83 -14.12 1.03
CA LEU A 68 4.11 -12.88 1.26
C LEU A 68 3.09 -12.62 0.14
N GLY A 69 3.47 -12.84 -1.13
CA GLY A 69 2.57 -12.70 -2.28
C GLY A 69 1.41 -13.68 -2.26
N GLU A 70 1.68 -14.96 -1.93
CA GLU A 70 0.66 -16.00 -1.80
C GLU A 70 -0.34 -15.73 -0.66
N SER A 71 0.09 -14.98 0.36
CA SER A 71 -0.73 -14.62 1.52
C SER A 71 -1.51 -13.33 1.33
N SER A 72 -1.21 -12.55 0.29
CA SER A 72 -1.82 -11.24 0.03
C SER A 72 -3.04 -11.36 -0.88
N SER A 73 -4.04 -10.52 -0.64
CA SER A 73 -5.13 -10.26 -1.59
C SER A 73 -5.38 -8.76 -1.70
N GLY A 74 -6.18 -8.34 -2.67
CA GLY A 74 -6.40 -6.94 -2.98
C GLY A 74 -5.15 -6.23 -3.51
N MET A 75 -4.07 -6.17 -2.73
CA MET A 75 -2.83 -5.49 -3.09
C MET A 75 -1.66 -6.00 -2.25
N VAL A 76 -0.43 -5.96 -2.79
CA VAL A 76 0.80 -5.97 -1.97
C VAL A 76 1.34 -4.56 -1.82
N TYR A 77 1.96 -4.27 -0.68
CA TYR A 77 2.56 -2.97 -0.40
C TYR A 77 4.09 -3.10 -0.36
N ALA A 78 4.76 -2.68 -1.44
CA ALA A 78 6.22 -2.62 -1.49
C ALA A 78 6.74 -1.41 -0.70
N VAL A 79 7.47 -1.72 0.37
CA VAL A 79 8.09 -0.75 1.25
C VAL A 79 9.49 -0.44 0.73
N ALA A 80 9.62 0.65 -0.02
CA ALA A 80 10.84 0.99 -0.76
C ALA A 80 12.00 1.53 0.11
N ARG A 81 11.89 1.51 1.45
CA ARG A 81 12.84 2.20 2.33
C ARG A 81 13.53 1.32 3.36
N LYS A 82 14.83 1.60 3.58
CA LYS A 82 15.56 1.22 4.81
C LYS A 82 15.51 2.38 5.82
N GLY A 83 14.85 2.22 6.97
CA GLY A 83 14.88 3.18 8.08
C GLY A 83 13.55 3.88 8.40
N VAL A 84 13.59 4.92 9.26
CA VAL A 84 12.42 5.60 9.82
C VAL A 84 11.76 6.59 8.86
N THR A 85 10.47 6.86 9.03
CA THR A 85 9.63 7.82 8.31
C THR A 85 10.23 9.25 8.35
N GLY A 86 10.13 10.02 7.27
CA GLY A 86 10.39 11.47 7.29
C GLY A 86 11.60 11.98 6.50
N SER A 87 12.44 11.12 5.86
CA SER A 87 13.49 11.58 4.95
C SER A 87 13.16 11.21 3.49
N LYS A 88 13.62 12.02 2.52
CA LYS A 88 13.44 11.74 1.08
C LYS A 88 14.15 10.45 0.69
N THR A 89 13.44 9.54 0.07
CA THR A 89 14.02 8.35 -0.56
C THR A 89 14.41 8.72 -1.98
N LYS A 90 15.64 8.40 -2.37
CA LYS A 90 16.07 8.57 -3.75
C LYS A 90 15.45 7.44 -4.58
N MET A 91 14.70 7.78 -5.61
CA MET A 91 14.19 6.81 -6.59
C MET A 91 15.38 6.33 -7.44
N ASP A 92 15.90 5.14 -7.14
CA ASP A 92 17.10 4.58 -7.72
C ASP A 92 16.95 3.11 -8.09
N GLU A 93 18.03 2.50 -8.57
CA GLU A 93 18.09 1.09 -8.98
C GLU A 93 17.65 0.11 -7.87
N SER A 94 17.78 0.49 -6.61
CA SER A 94 17.37 -0.39 -5.49
C SER A 94 15.85 -0.51 -5.40
N ILE A 95 15.13 0.54 -5.76
CA ILE A 95 13.66 0.54 -5.83
C ILE A 95 13.20 -0.24 -7.06
N ASP A 96 13.85 -0.07 -8.22
CA ASP A 96 13.57 -0.86 -9.42
C ASP A 96 13.73 -2.36 -9.16
N SER A 97 14.82 -2.74 -8.48
CA SER A 97 15.07 -4.12 -8.09
C SER A 97 13.97 -4.66 -7.17
N LEU A 98 13.56 -3.88 -6.15
CA LEU A 98 12.45 -4.27 -5.27
C LEU A 98 11.15 -4.47 -6.04
N ILE A 99 10.76 -3.52 -6.88
CA ILE A 99 9.55 -3.58 -7.70
C ILE A 99 9.55 -4.83 -8.58
N SER A 100 10.66 -5.09 -9.28
CA SER A 100 10.81 -6.26 -10.15
C SER A 100 10.69 -7.57 -9.37
N ARG A 101 11.30 -7.67 -8.19
CA ARG A 101 11.21 -8.83 -7.31
C ARG A 101 9.80 -9.02 -6.74
N CYS A 102 9.12 -7.94 -6.35
CA CYS A 102 7.74 -8.00 -5.89
C CYS A 102 6.82 -8.49 -7.02
N ARG A 103 6.95 -7.94 -8.24
CA ARG A 103 6.18 -8.36 -9.40
C ARG A 103 6.36 -9.83 -9.75
N ALA A 104 7.57 -10.36 -9.64
CA ALA A 104 7.85 -11.77 -9.90
C ALA A 104 7.17 -12.71 -8.89
N ASN A 105 6.73 -12.20 -7.75
CA ASN A 105 6.22 -12.99 -6.62
C ASN A 105 4.77 -12.66 -6.24
N THR A 106 4.05 -11.88 -7.05
CA THR A 106 2.62 -11.58 -6.81
C THR A 106 1.85 -11.39 -8.10
N SER A 107 0.57 -11.78 -8.09
CA SER A 107 -0.38 -11.51 -9.18
C SER A 107 -1.37 -10.39 -8.86
N VAL A 108 -1.41 -9.93 -7.60
CA VAL A 108 -2.27 -8.81 -7.19
C VAL A 108 -1.60 -7.46 -7.48
N PRO A 109 -2.35 -6.36 -7.52
CA PRO A 109 -1.81 -5.01 -7.71
C PRO A 109 -0.65 -4.69 -6.77
N LEU A 110 0.35 -3.98 -7.29
CA LEU A 110 1.53 -3.58 -6.55
C LEU A 110 1.45 -2.09 -6.16
N GLY A 111 1.26 -1.84 -4.88
CA GLY A 111 1.39 -0.52 -4.29
C GLY A 111 2.83 -0.25 -3.86
N VAL A 112 3.37 0.91 -4.22
CA VAL A 112 4.70 1.35 -3.79
C VAL A 112 4.55 2.56 -2.90
N GLY A 113 5.07 2.48 -1.69
CA GLY A 113 5.07 3.57 -0.73
C GLY A 113 6.46 3.81 -0.19
N PHE A 114 6.82 5.07 -0.09
CA PHE A 114 7.92 5.66 0.66
C PHE A 114 8.54 6.87 -0.02
N GLY A 115 8.38 8.00 0.66
CA GLY A 115 9.03 9.24 0.27
C GLY A 115 8.57 9.82 -1.07
N ILE A 116 7.49 9.29 -1.65
CA ILE A 116 6.86 9.87 -2.84
C ILE A 116 6.34 11.25 -2.46
N SER A 117 6.90 12.28 -3.09
CA SER A 117 6.65 13.68 -2.74
C SER A 117 6.57 14.62 -3.94
N SER A 118 6.86 14.13 -5.13
CA SER A 118 6.96 14.93 -6.34
C SER A 118 6.45 14.19 -7.57
N LYS A 119 6.16 14.97 -8.61
CA LYS A 119 5.83 14.43 -9.93
C LYS A 119 6.91 13.51 -10.49
N SER A 120 8.21 13.85 -10.29
CA SER A 120 9.32 13.01 -10.76
C SER A 120 9.32 11.62 -10.10
N ASP A 121 8.86 11.52 -8.85
CA ASP A 121 8.73 10.21 -8.17
C ASP A 121 7.61 9.37 -8.82
N LEU A 122 6.50 10.02 -9.20
CA LEU A 122 5.40 9.36 -9.91
C LEU A 122 5.81 8.94 -11.33
N ASP A 123 6.52 9.81 -12.05
CA ASP A 123 7.04 9.50 -13.39
C ASP A 123 7.99 8.29 -13.36
N PHE A 124 8.79 8.15 -12.28
CA PHE A 124 9.65 6.98 -12.08
C PHE A 124 8.85 5.69 -11.89
N LEU A 125 7.72 5.74 -11.18
CA LEU A 125 6.87 4.57 -10.90
C LEU A 125 5.93 4.20 -12.06
N LYS A 126 5.75 5.11 -13.03
CA LYS A 126 4.85 4.91 -14.17
C LYS A 126 5.20 3.65 -14.95
N GLY A 127 4.23 2.76 -15.14
CA GLY A 127 4.41 1.46 -15.80
C GLY A 127 5.15 0.40 -14.98
N LYS A 128 5.56 0.70 -13.74
CA LYS A 128 6.25 -0.22 -12.84
C LYS A 128 5.40 -0.64 -11.65
N ALA A 129 4.58 0.27 -11.12
CA ALA A 129 3.66 0.02 -10.02
C ALA A 129 2.23 0.39 -10.42
N ASP A 130 1.24 -0.23 -9.79
CA ASP A 130 -0.17 0.05 -10.05
C ASP A 130 -0.69 1.18 -9.15
N VAL A 131 -0.13 1.30 -7.95
CA VAL A 131 -0.54 2.29 -6.94
C VAL A 131 0.68 2.99 -6.36
N ALA A 132 0.68 4.32 -6.37
CA ALA A 132 1.63 5.15 -5.64
C ALA A 132 1.02 5.57 -4.30
N ILE A 133 1.65 5.17 -3.17
CA ILE A 133 1.13 5.44 -1.84
C ILE A 133 1.85 6.66 -1.26
N ILE A 134 1.11 7.76 -1.09
CA ILE A 134 1.62 9.05 -0.63
C ILE A 134 1.08 9.30 0.79
N GLY A 135 1.96 9.32 1.78
CA GLY A 135 1.60 9.58 3.18
C GLY A 135 2.16 10.92 3.67
N THR A 136 3.42 10.92 4.10
CA THR A 136 4.06 12.07 4.78
C THR A 136 3.99 13.36 3.99
N ALA A 137 4.18 13.34 2.68
CA ALA A 137 4.12 14.55 1.85
C ALA A 137 2.71 15.17 1.82
N ALA A 138 1.68 14.35 1.77
CA ALA A 138 0.29 14.81 1.82
C ALA A 138 -0.05 15.40 3.20
N LEU A 139 0.43 14.76 4.28
CA LEU A 139 0.26 15.27 5.64
C LEU A 139 0.97 16.62 5.83
N GLN A 140 2.22 16.74 5.38
CA GLN A 140 2.97 18.01 5.43
C GLN A 140 2.27 19.13 4.65
N ALA A 141 1.70 18.81 3.49
CA ALA A 141 0.93 19.78 2.71
C ALA A 141 -0.33 20.24 3.47
N TRP A 142 -1.00 19.33 4.16
CA TRP A 142 -2.13 19.66 5.03
C TRP A 142 -1.71 20.52 6.22
N GLU A 143 -0.63 20.18 6.92
CA GLU A 143 -0.11 20.93 8.05
C GLU A 143 0.30 22.37 7.69
N THR A 144 0.80 22.58 6.45
CA THR A 144 1.24 23.90 5.97
C THR A 144 0.08 24.84 5.68
N SER A 145 -0.97 24.38 5.02
CA SER A 145 -2.07 25.24 4.53
C SER A 145 -3.43 24.52 4.49
N HIS A 146 -3.62 23.52 5.34
CA HIS A 146 -4.84 22.72 5.45
C HIS A 146 -5.37 22.26 4.08
N ALA A 147 -6.66 22.40 3.84
CA ALA A 147 -7.30 21.94 2.59
C ALA A 147 -6.68 22.54 1.31
N ASN A 148 -6.25 23.81 1.36
CA ASN A 148 -5.61 24.46 0.21
C ASN A 148 -4.22 23.89 -0.09
N GLY A 149 -3.40 23.64 0.96
CA GLY A 149 -2.09 23.01 0.80
C GLY A 149 -2.20 21.61 0.24
N TYR A 150 -3.14 20.83 0.78
CA TYR A 150 -3.44 19.48 0.30
C TYR A 150 -3.86 19.48 -1.18
N LYS A 151 -4.83 20.33 -1.55
CA LYS A 151 -5.29 20.48 -2.92
C LYS A 151 -4.16 20.87 -3.88
N ASN A 152 -3.40 21.92 -3.54
CA ASN A 152 -2.28 22.39 -4.37
C ASN A 152 -1.20 21.33 -4.54
N PHE A 153 -0.93 20.55 -3.47
CA PHE A 153 0.01 19.45 -3.55
C PHE A 153 -0.44 18.39 -4.57
N PHE A 154 -1.69 17.93 -4.50
CA PHE A 154 -2.19 16.94 -5.46
C PHE A 154 -2.33 17.50 -6.86
N GLU A 155 -2.71 18.76 -7.03
CA GLU A 155 -2.70 19.45 -8.32
C GLU A 155 -1.30 19.52 -8.94
N SER A 156 -0.25 19.69 -8.12
CA SER A 156 1.15 19.65 -8.60
C SER A 156 1.58 18.28 -9.12
N LEU A 157 0.87 17.21 -8.72
CA LEU A 157 1.11 15.83 -9.15
C LEU A 157 0.32 15.40 -10.39
N GLN A 158 -0.45 16.29 -11.00
CA GLN A 158 -1.57 16.18 -11.96
C GLN A 158 -1.49 15.14 -13.09
N ILE A 159 -0.39 14.46 -13.34
CA ILE A 159 -0.34 13.44 -14.42
C ILE A 159 -1.10 12.15 -14.04
N CYS A 160 -1.32 11.84 -12.76
CA CYS A 160 -2.03 10.63 -12.35
C CYS A 160 -3.56 10.75 -12.40
N LEU A 161 -4.12 11.94 -12.17
CA LEU A 161 -5.58 12.13 -12.14
C LEU A 161 -6.22 12.12 -13.54
N LEU A 162 -5.49 12.54 -14.57
CA LEU A 162 -5.97 12.49 -15.97
C LEU A 162 -6.05 11.06 -16.51
N TYR A 163 -5.21 10.14 -16.02
CA TYR A 163 -5.21 8.75 -16.48
C TYR A 163 -6.36 7.91 -15.89
N THR A 164 -6.83 8.25 -14.67
CA THR A 164 -8.00 7.59 -14.06
C THR A 164 -9.33 8.06 -14.65
N SER A 165 -9.41 9.29 -15.18
CA SER A 165 -10.62 9.78 -15.84
C SER A 165 -10.85 9.13 -17.22
N ASP A 166 -9.79 8.88 -17.99
CA ASP A 166 -9.90 8.22 -19.29
C ASP A 166 -10.26 6.73 -19.18
N ALA A 167 -9.77 6.05 -18.15
CA ALA A 167 -10.10 4.64 -17.91
C ALA A 167 -11.56 4.42 -17.46
N ALA A 168 -12.16 5.43 -16.81
CA ALA A 168 -13.57 5.38 -16.42
C ALA A 168 -14.53 5.69 -17.60
N ASP A 169 -14.08 6.46 -18.59
CA ASP A 169 -14.91 6.85 -19.73
C ASP A 169 -14.96 5.75 -20.83
N ASP A 170 -13.93 4.92 -20.95
CA ASP A 170 -13.89 3.78 -21.88
C ASP A 170 -14.74 2.57 -21.41
N SER A 171 -15.14 2.52 -20.13
CA SER A 171 -15.99 1.44 -19.61
C SER A 171 -17.50 1.69 -19.79
N LEU A 172 -17.89 2.85 -20.34
CA LEU A 172 -19.30 3.24 -20.55
C LEU A 172 -19.67 3.37 -22.05
N ARG A 173 -18.87 2.80 -22.97
CA ARG A 173 -19.22 2.71 -24.41
C ARG A 173 -19.44 1.30 -24.87
#